data_b973ce5408e706e795c193743b970a73
#
_entry.id   b973ce5408e706e795c193743b970a73
#
_cell.length_a   1.000
_cell.length_b   1.000
_cell.length_c   1.000
_cell.angle_alpha   90.00
_cell.angle_beta   90.00
_cell.angle_gamma   90.00
#
_symmetry.space_group_name_H-M   'P 1'
#
loop_
_entity.id
_entity.type
_entity.pdbx_description
1 polymer ?
#
loop_
_entity_poly.entity_id
_entity_poly.type
_entity_poly.pdbx_seq_one_letter_code
_entity_poly.pdbx_strand_id
1 'polypeptide(L)'
;MSARPPRRVMGHGTVYLRPDGRWSAQVAVEGRRRTVYGRTQAECVAKLQALQHAVTGGLPAPDGRATVASYLDAWLGSVASRVRPRTMRHYTYMVGLISGQIGRVKLAKLSPQDVAGMLSKMQASGLSPQTCSLARAALRTALADAERDGLVARNSARLASAPRVPHQQPRILSPDQAQAVLDALPDAGLRRLATLAVHTGLRQGELLALRWQDVADGELHVTQALQRLGGRYSLVEVKSLTSRRTVPLTADAVDALTQERQCQLEARLAAGGRWREQIPGLAFTTATGEPRSGSAITHQFADALSAAGLPAMHWHHLRHAFAGLLLASGAELATVSHLLGHTDVSLTARTYAGVAPSLRQDAVSRLGALLQRPV
;
A
#
# COMPACT_ATOMS: atom_id res chain seq x y z
N MET A 1 3.90 71.73 -16.89
CA MET A 1 4.68 71.13 -15.79
C MET A 1 4.57 69.63 -15.90
N SER A 2 5.61 68.97 -16.37
CA SER A 2 5.65 67.51 -16.59
C SER A 2 5.97 66.81 -15.28
N ALA A 3 5.07 65.95 -14.79
CA ALA A 3 5.27 65.15 -13.56
C ALA A 3 6.35 64.09 -13.81
N ARG A 4 7.42 64.11 -13.03
CA ARG A 4 8.47 63.10 -13.02
C ARG A 4 7.89 61.72 -12.63
N PRO A 5 8.24 60.64 -13.39
CA PRO A 5 7.80 59.30 -13.00
C PRO A 5 8.43 58.86 -11.65
N PRO A 6 7.72 58.08 -10.82
CA PRO A 6 8.20 57.67 -9.51
C PRO A 6 9.48 56.81 -9.64
N ARG A 7 10.42 57.03 -8.70
CA ARG A 7 11.71 56.34 -8.60
C ARG A 7 11.51 54.83 -8.50
N ARG A 8 12.22 54.08 -9.38
CA ARG A 8 12.32 52.63 -9.33
C ARG A 8 12.98 52.18 -8.01
N VAL A 9 12.32 51.36 -7.26
CA VAL A 9 12.93 50.57 -6.17
C VAL A 9 13.50 49.30 -6.81
N MET A 10 14.81 49.12 -6.73
CA MET A 10 15.48 47.92 -7.27
C MET A 10 14.90 46.67 -6.57
N GLY A 11 14.47 45.68 -7.34
CA GLY A 11 14.03 44.35 -6.85
C GLY A 11 12.52 44.09 -6.86
N HIS A 12 11.65 45.11 -6.97
CA HIS A 12 10.21 44.96 -6.82
C HIS A 12 9.36 44.98 -8.08
N GLY A 13 9.93 44.81 -9.28
CA GLY A 13 9.20 44.81 -10.55
C GLY A 13 8.52 46.16 -10.87
N THR A 14 8.05 46.32 -12.09
CA THR A 14 7.38 47.57 -12.53
C THR A 14 5.90 47.31 -12.75
N VAL A 15 5.01 48.10 -12.11
CA VAL A 15 3.57 48.06 -12.31
C VAL A 15 3.12 49.31 -13.02
N TYR A 16 2.36 49.17 -14.11
CA TYR A 16 1.86 50.29 -14.91
C TYR A 16 0.51 49.98 -15.56
N LEU A 17 -0.28 51.05 -15.80
CA LEU A 17 -1.54 50.96 -16.52
C LEU A 17 -1.26 51.03 -18.04
N ARG A 18 -1.78 50.09 -18.78
CA ARG A 18 -1.69 50.05 -20.25
C ARG A 18 -2.77 50.92 -20.89
N PRO A 19 -2.55 51.32 -22.17
CA PRO A 19 -3.57 52.09 -22.90
C PRO A 19 -4.89 51.37 -23.08
N ASP A 20 -4.89 50.03 -23.01
CA ASP A 20 -6.09 49.18 -23.07
C ASP A 20 -6.87 49.09 -21.74
N GLY A 21 -6.51 49.91 -20.74
CA GLY A 21 -7.17 49.94 -19.41
C GLY A 21 -6.80 48.79 -18.47
N ARG A 22 -5.88 47.92 -18.85
CA ARG A 22 -5.42 46.82 -17.99
C ARG A 22 -4.13 47.17 -17.25
N TRP A 23 -3.98 46.75 -16.03
CA TRP A 23 -2.75 46.83 -15.29
C TRP A 23 -1.77 45.73 -15.69
N SER A 24 -0.52 46.08 -15.85
CA SER A 24 0.58 45.17 -16.21
C SER A 24 1.71 45.30 -15.20
N ALA A 25 2.25 44.19 -14.75
CA ALA A 25 3.46 44.21 -13.93
C ALA A 25 4.51 43.26 -14.53
N GLN A 26 5.77 43.65 -14.42
CA GLN A 26 6.91 42.91 -14.98
C GLN A 26 7.97 42.66 -13.91
N VAL A 27 8.51 41.44 -13.90
CA VAL A 27 9.66 41.06 -13.08
C VAL A 27 10.64 40.26 -13.93
N ALA A 28 11.93 40.45 -13.68
CA ALA A 28 12.96 39.61 -14.27
C ALA A 28 13.17 38.36 -13.45
N VAL A 29 13.06 37.18 -14.08
CA VAL A 29 13.26 35.88 -13.50
C VAL A 29 14.26 35.12 -14.34
N GLU A 30 15.38 34.72 -13.79
CA GLU A 30 16.44 33.96 -14.49
C GLU A 30 16.82 34.58 -15.84
N GLY A 31 16.99 35.90 -15.88
CA GLY A 31 17.34 36.62 -17.09
C GLY A 31 16.20 36.82 -18.12
N ARG A 32 15.00 36.28 -17.85
CA ARG A 32 13.80 36.44 -18.70
C ARG A 32 12.79 37.38 -18.07
N ARG A 33 12.19 38.28 -18.84
CA ARG A 33 11.08 39.12 -18.36
C ARG A 33 9.77 38.32 -18.35
N ARG A 34 9.15 38.23 -17.15
CA ARG A 34 7.80 37.71 -17.00
C ARG A 34 6.84 38.88 -16.77
N THR A 35 5.69 38.85 -17.44
CA THR A 35 4.66 39.89 -17.35
C THR A 35 3.36 39.24 -16.83
N VAL A 36 2.75 39.90 -15.85
CA VAL A 36 1.43 39.56 -15.34
C VAL A 36 0.45 40.69 -15.60
N TYR A 37 -0.84 40.31 -15.76
CA TYR A 37 -1.91 41.27 -16.09
C TYR A 37 -3.02 41.16 -15.03
N GLY A 38 -3.60 42.33 -14.68
CA GLY A 38 -4.76 42.43 -13.77
C GLY A 38 -5.79 43.44 -14.29
N ARG A 39 -7.04 43.27 -13.90
CA ARG A 39 -8.09 44.26 -14.16
C ARG A 39 -7.96 45.48 -13.25
N THR A 40 -7.40 45.28 -12.06
CA THR A 40 -7.12 46.31 -11.05
C THR A 40 -5.62 46.32 -10.71
N GLN A 41 -5.12 47.46 -10.19
CA GLN A 41 -3.76 47.56 -9.70
C GLN A 41 -3.47 46.54 -8.59
N ALA A 42 -4.42 46.38 -7.64
CA ALA A 42 -4.31 45.43 -6.52
C ALA A 42 -4.19 43.97 -7.01
N GLU A 43 -4.99 43.55 -7.99
CA GLU A 43 -4.91 42.23 -8.61
C GLU A 43 -3.55 42.01 -9.30
N CYS A 44 -3.05 43.03 -10.01
CA CYS A 44 -1.78 42.95 -10.70
C CYS A 44 -0.60 42.86 -9.72
N VAL A 45 -0.63 43.61 -8.64
CA VAL A 45 0.36 43.53 -7.52
C VAL A 45 0.33 42.21 -6.80
N ALA A 46 -0.85 41.68 -6.50
CA ALA A 46 -0.99 40.36 -5.87
C ALA A 46 -0.40 39.23 -6.77
N LYS A 47 -0.66 39.27 -8.08
CA LYS A 47 -0.07 38.33 -9.04
C LYS A 47 1.45 38.50 -9.16
N LEU A 48 1.97 39.74 -9.09
CA LEU A 48 3.40 39.98 -9.09
C LEU A 48 4.06 39.43 -7.83
N GLN A 49 3.49 39.68 -6.66
CA GLN A 49 3.98 39.13 -5.38
C GLN A 49 3.97 37.61 -5.35
N ALA A 50 2.91 36.97 -5.84
CA ALA A 50 2.85 35.51 -5.97
C ALA A 50 3.97 34.98 -6.90
N LEU A 51 4.24 35.66 -8.00
CA LEU A 51 5.33 35.32 -8.91
C LEU A 51 6.71 35.52 -8.25
N GLN A 52 6.90 36.58 -7.50
CA GLN A 52 8.15 36.88 -6.78
C GLN A 52 8.39 35.85 -5.67
N HIS A 53 7.37 35.48 -4.89
CA HIS A 53 7.48 34.43 -3.89
C HIS A 53 7.85 33.06 -4.48
N ALA A 54 7.27 32.71 -5.63
CA ALA A 54 7.63 31.48 -6.35
C ALA A 54 9.11 31.50 -6.78
N VAL A 55 9.60 32.64 -7.27
CA VAL A 55 10.99 32.82 -7.73
C VAL A 55 11.99 32.84 -6.58
N THR A 56 11.69 33.55 -5.49
CA THR A 56 12.56 33.62 -4.31
C THR A 56 12.69 32.25 -3.61
N GLY A 57 11.66 31.39 -3.76
CA GLY A 57 11.69 30.00 -3.30
C GLY A 57 12.45 29.03 -4.22
N GLY A 58 13.07 29.51 -5.32
CA GLY A 58 13.79 28.66 -6.27
C GLY A 58 12.86 27.74 -7.10
N LEU A 59 11.55 28.06 -7.14
CA LEU A 59 10.55 27.24 -7.79
C LEU A 59 10.24 27.77 -9.20
N PRO A 60 10.14 26.90 -10.23
CA PRO A 60 9.69 27.33 -11.54
C PRO A 60 8.29 27.94 -11.43
N ALA A 61 8.09 29.11 -12.02
CA ALA A 61 6.78 29.76 -12.02
C ALA A 61 5.72 28.79 -12.56
N PRO A 62 4.58 28.57 -11.83
CA PRO A 62 3.56 27.62 -12.25
C PRO A 62 3.12 27.98 -13.67
N ASP A 63 3.32 27.09 -14.63
CA ASP A 63 2.69 27.22 -15.93
C ASP A 63 1.18 27.02 -15.73
N GLY A 64 0.42 28.13 -15.67
CA GLY A 64 -1.03 28.11 -15.44
C GLY A 64 -1.83 27.33 -16.50
N ARG A 65 -1.14 26.65 -17.41
CA ARG A 65 -1.68 25.78 -18.44
C ARG A 65 -1.72 24.32 -18.05
N ALA A 66 -0.86 23.88 -17.12
CA ALA A 66 -0.80 22.48 -16.72
C ALA A 66 -2.14 21.98 -16.18
N THR A 67 -2.58 20.83 -16.67
CA THR A 67 -3.78 20.14 -16.20
C THR A 67 -3.40 19.07 -15.17
N VAL A 68 -4.38 18.59 -14.41
CA VAL A 68 -4.17 17.49 -13.46
C VAL A 68 -3.62 16.25 -14.18
N ALA A 69 -4.16 15.90 -15.37
CA ALA A 69 -3.66 14.76 -16.14
C ALA A 69 -2.21 14.92 -16.54
N SER A 70 -1.85 16.06 -17.19
CA SER A 70 -0.48 16.28 -17.64
C SER A 70 0.54 16.31 -16.49
N TYR A 71 0.13 16.82 -15.32
CA TYR A 71 0.96 16.79 -14.13
C TYR A 71 1.14 15.35 -13.59
N LEU A 72 0.05 14.59 -13.46
CA LEU A 72 0.10 13.21 -12.94
C LEU A 72 0.93 12.28 -13.83
N ASP A 73 0.87 12.45 -15.16
CA ASP A 73 1.70 11.70 -16.09
C ASP A 73 3.19 12.02 -15.92
N ALA A 74 3.54 13.30 -15.80
CA ALA A 74 4.91 13.72 -15.50
C ALA A 74 5.39 13.22 -14.13
N TRP A 75 4.51 13.29 -13.12
CA TRP A 75 4.79 12.80 -11.78
C TRP A 75 5.04 11.28 -11.76
N LEU A 76 4.28 10.47 -12.50
CA LEU A 76 4.55 9.04 -12.65
C LEU A 76 5.97 8.79 -13.17
N GLY A 77 6.42 9.55 -14.17
CA GLY A 77 7.79 9.48 -14.67
C GLY A 77 8.82 9.79 -13.59
N SER A 78 8.59 10.84 -12.79
CA SER A 78 9.52 11.27 -11.74
C SER A 78 9.65 10.31 -10.57
N VAL A 79 8.59 9.55 -10.24
CA VAL A 79 8.60 8.59 -9.13
C VAL A 79 9.00 7.18 -9.55
N ALA A 80 9.10 6.89 -10.85
CA ALA A 80 9.34 5.55 -11.38
C ALA A 80 10.63 4.91 -10.82
N SER A 81 11.71 5.70 -10.65
CA SER A 81 12.97 5.23 -10.09
C SER A 81 12.98 5.13 -8.55
N ARG A 82 12.01 5.78 -7.87
CA ARG A 82 11.97 5.90 -6.40
C ARG A 82 11.03 4.89 -5.74
N VAL A 83 10.16 4.24 -6.51
CA VAL A 83 9.17 3.32 -5.99
C VAL A 83 9.34 1.91 -6.55
N ARG A 84 8.91 0.91 -5.78
CA ARG A 84 8.94 -0.48 -6.24
C ARG A 84 7.96 -0.68 -7.41
N PRO A 85 8.24 -1.62 -8.36
CA PRO A 85 7.41 -1.84 -9.56
C PRO A 85 5.92 -2.08 -9.25
N ARG A 86 5.59 -2.76 -8.16
CA ARG A 86 4.20 -2.97 -7.72
C ARG A 86 3.52 -1.66 -7.30
N THR A 87 4.25 -0.78 -6.63
CA THR A 87 3.75 0.56 -6.25
C THR A 87 3.54 1.41 -7.49
N MET A 88 4.47 1.34 -8.46
CA MET A 88 4.35 2.04 -9.74
C MET A 88 3.09 1.61 -10.48
N ARG A 89 2.83 0.29 -10.60
CA ARG A 89 1.58 -0.22 -11.22
C ARG A 89 0.34 0.31 -10.49
N HIS A 90 0.37 0.32 -9.15
CA HIS A 90 -0.73 0.86 -8.35
C HIS A 90 -0.95 2.34 -8.64
N TYR A 91 0.10 3.16 -8.67
CA TYR A 91 0.00 4.58 -9.01
C TYR A 91 -0.52 4.80 -10.42
N THR A 92 -0.02 4.06 -11.41
CA THR A 92 -0.51 4.14 -12.79
C THR A 92 -2.01 3.86 -12.88
N TYR A 93 -2.48 2.82 -12.20
CA TYR A 93 -3.92 2.49 -12.16
C TYR A 93 -4.74 3.60 -11.49
N MET A 94 -4.30 4.12 -10.33
CA MET A 94 -4.99 5.20 -9.64
C MET A 94 -4.98 6.51 -10.44
N VAL A 95 -3.86 6.85 -11.07
CA VAL A 95 -3.76 8.02 -11.96
C VAL A 95 -4.74 7.90 -13.13
N GLY A 96 -4.89 6.72 -13.73
CA GLY A 96 -5.89 6.49 -14.78
C GLY A 96 -7.33 6.80 -14.29
N LEU A 97 -7.70 6.31 -13.10
CA LEU A 97 -9.01 6.59 -12.51
C LEU A 97 -9.21 8.09 -12.22
N ILE A 98 -8.20 8.76 -11.67
CA ILE A 98 -8.23 10.20 -11.32
C ILE A 98 -8.33 11.04 -12.60
N SER A 99 -7.49 10.76 -13.60
CA SER A 99 -7.44 11.50 -14.87
C SER A 99 -8.73 11.38 -15.65
N GLY A 100 -9.41 10.25 -15.58
CA GLY A 100 -10.74 10.05 -16.18
C GLY A 100 -11.83 10.96 -15.58
N GLN A 101 -11.67 11.43 -14.35
CA GLN A 101 -12.67 12.26 -13.66
C GLN A 101 -12.32 13.77 -13.66
N ILE A 102 -11.10 14.10 -13.31
CA ILE A 102 -10.66 15.49 -13.11
C ILE A 102 -9.43 15.87 -13.96
N GLY A 103 -9.01 15.03 -14.88
CA GLY A 103 -7.78 15.25 -15.65
C GLY A 103 -7.74 16.55 -16.44
N ARG A 104 -8.89 17.08 -16.87
CA ARG A 104 -9.01 18.34 -17.61
C ARG A 104 -8.96 19.59 -16.72
N VAL A 105 -9.09 19.44 -15.41
CA VAL A 105 -9.02 20.55 -14.46
C VAL A 105 -7.59 21.12 -14.48
N LYS A 106 -7.47 22.44 -14.48
CA LYS A 106 -6.16 23.08 -14.36
C LYS A 106 -5.57 22.84 -12.98
N LEU A 107 -4.33 22.37 -12.90
CA LEU A 107 -3.66 22.01 -11.65
C LEU A 107 -3.72 23.13 -10.61
N ALA A 108 -3.41 24.36 -11.02
CA ALA A 108 -3.43 25.55 -10.16
C ALA A 108 -4.84 25.94 -9.65
N LYS A 109 -5.91 25.42 -10.28
CA LYS A 109 -7.31 25.69 -9.90
C LYS A 109 -7.98 24.50 -9.20
N LEU A 110 -7.28 23.40 -9.02
CA LEU A 110 -7.83 22.20 -8.40
C LEU A 110 -8.27 22.51 -6.96
N SER A 111 -9.55 22.37 -6.69
CA SER A 111 -10.16 22.63 -5.39
C SER A 111 -10.46 21.34 -4.60
N PRO A 112 -10.64 21.42 -3.28
CA PRO A 112 -11.12 20.28 -2.50
C PRO A 112 -12.51 19.78 -2.95
N GLN A 113 -13.36 20.65 -3.48
CA GLN A 113 -14.66 20.29 -4.03
C GLN A 113 -14.53 19.42 -5.29
N ASP A 114 -13.56 19.73 -6.17
CA ASP A 114 -13.29 18.90 -7.36
C ASP A 114 -12.86 17.48 -6.96
N VAL A 115 -12.02 17.38 -5.92
CA VAL A 115 -11.60 16.08 -5.37
C VAL A 115 -12.76 15.33 -4.74
N ALA A 116 -13.61 16.00 -3.96
CA ALA A 116 -14.80 15.39 -3.37
C ALA A 116 -15.79 14.93 -4.46
N GLY A 117 -16.03 15.75 -5.47
CA GLY A 117 -16.87 15.42 -6.62
C GLY A 117 -16.32 14.21 -7.40
N MET A 118 -15.01 14.13 -7.61
CA MET A 118 -14.34 12.97 -8.20
C MET A 118 -14.63 11.69 -7.40
N LEU A 119 -14.45 11.73 -6.08
CA LEU A 119 -14.68 10.56 -5.22
C LEU A 119 -16.14 10.10 -5.25
N SER A 120 -17.08 11.05 -5.23
CA SER A 120 -18.51 10.75 -5.33
C SER A 120 -18.87 10.10 -6.69
N LYS A 121 -18.32 10.60 -7.80
CA LYS A 121 -18.51 10.01 -9.13
C LYS A 121 -17.91 8.61 -9.23
N MET A 122 -16.72 8.39 -8.65
CA MET A 122 -16.09 7.08 -8.60
C MET A 122 -16.96 6.07 -7.84
N GLN A 123 -17.55 6.47 -6.70
CA GLN A 123 -18.47 5.61 -5.95
C GLN A 123 -19.77 5.35 -6.74
N ALA A 124 -20.34 6.37 -7.37
CA ALA A 124 -21.54 6.23 -8.22
C ALA A 124 -21.30 5.30 -9.42
N SER A 125 -20.07 5.20 -9.93
CA SER A 125 -19.68 4.25 -10.97
C SER A 125 -19.41 2.82 -10.46
N GLY A 126 -19.69 2.53 -9.18
CA GLY A 126 -19.55 1.19 -8.59
C GLY A 126 -18.18 0.88 -7.99
N LEU A 127 -17.25 1.85 -7.93
CA LEU A 127 -15.97 1.62 -7.27
C LEU A 127 -16.12 1.57 -5.75
N SER A 128 -15.43 0.62 -5.11
CA SER A 128 -15.49 0.46 -3.65
C SER A 128 -14.97 1.70 -2.91
N PRO A 129 -15.48 2.00 -1.69
CA PRO A 129 -14.96 3.07 -0.85
C PRO A 129 -13.45 2.96 -0.60
N GLN A 130 -12.93 1.74 -0.50
CA GLN A 130 -11.51 1.46 -0.39
C GLN A 130 -10.72 1.93 -1.62
N THR A 131 -11.21 1.62 -2.83
CA THR A 131 -10.58 2.06 -4.08
C THR A 131 -10.57 3.58 -4.18
N CYS A 132 -11.68 4.23 -3.84
CA CYS A 132 -11.77 5.69 -3.80
C CYS A 132 -10.79 6.31 -2.79
N SER A 133 -10.66 5.71 -1.60
CA SER A 133 -9.68 6.14 -0.59
C SER A 133 -8.24 6.00 -1.09
N LEU A 134 -7.92 4.92 -1.80
CA LEU A 134 -6.60 4.70 -2.41
C LEU A 134 -6.31 5.70 -3.53
N ALA A 135 -7.30 6.04 -4.37
CA ALA A 135 -7.16 7.07 -5.40
C ALA A 135 -6.88 8.44 -4.77
N ARG A 136 -7.64 8.81 -3.71
CA ARG A 136 -7.36 10.04 -2.95
C ARG A 136 -5.96 10.02 -2.33
N ALA A 137 -5.51 8.90 -1.79
CA ALA A 137 -4.17 8.78 -1.21
C ALA A 137 -3.06 8.96 -2.26
N ALA A 138 -3.22 8.39 -3.44
CA ALA A 138 -2.30 8.57 -4.56
C ALA A 138 -2.26 10.04 -5.01
N LEU A 139 -3.43 10.68 -5.20
CA LEU A 139 -3.53 12.10 -5.55
C LEU A 139 -2.90 12.98 -4.46
N ARG A 140 -3.12 12.67 -3.18
CA ARG A 140 -2.50 13.39 -2.06
C ARG A 140 -0.99 13.31 -2.10
N THR A 141 -0.43 12.14 -2.44
CA THR A 141 1.03 11.97 -2.57
C THR A 141 1.58 12.81 -3.73
N ALA A 142 0.94 12.75 -4.90
CA ALA A 142 1.34 13.54 -6.06
C ALA A 142 1.23 15.06 -5.78
N LEU A 143 0.12 15.51 -5.17
CA LEU A 143 -0.07 16.91 -4.84
C LEU A 143 0.85 17.40 -3.70
N ALA A 144 1.37 16.51 -2.85
CA ALA A 144 2.40 16.89 -1.87
C ALA A 144 3.74 17.21 -2.56
N ASP A 145 4.07 16.50 -3.63
CA ASP A 145 5.21 16.84 -4.47
C ASP A 145 4.95 18.17 -5.21
N ALA A 146 3.76 18.35 -5.79
CA ALA A 146 3.36 19.61 -6.44
C ALA A 146 3.39 20.82 -5.48
N GLU A 147 2.98 20.64 -4.23
CA GLU A 147 3.00 21.68 -3.19
C GLU A 147 4.44 22.04 -2.81
N ARG A 148 5.32 21.06 -2.65
CA ARG A 148 6.75 21.24 -2.39
C ARG A 148 7.45 21.94 -3.55
N ASP A 149 7.09 21.58 -4.78
CA ASP A 149 7.65 22.17 -6.01
C ASP A 149 6.99 23.53 -6.39
N GLY A 150 6.07 24.06 -5.55
CA GLY A 150 5.39 25.34 -5.73
C GLY A 150 4.41 25.41 -6.91
N LEU A 151 4.04 24.26 -7.46
CA LEU A 151 3.07 24.17 -8.58
C LEU A 151 1.64 24.41 -8.12
N VAL A 152 1.35 24.14 -6.84
CA VAL A 152 0.08 24.43 -6.17
C VAL A 152 0.32 25.06 -4.79
N ALA A 153 -0.55 25.98 -4.39
CA ALA A 153 -0.42 26.64 -3.09
C ALA A 153 -0.79 25.74 -1.89
N ARG A 154 -1.57 24.70 -2.14
CA ARG A 154 -2.06 23.76 -1.11
C ARG A 154 -2.48 22.43 -1.72
N ASN A 155 -2.37 21.39 -0.94
CA ASN A 155 -2.78 20.04 -1.34
C ASN A 155 -4.31 19.85 -1.19
N SER A 156 -5.05 20.02 -2.27
CA SER A 156 -6.52 19.89 -2.30
C SER A 156 -7.01 18.50 -1.89
N ALA A 157 -6.24 17.43 -2.17
CA ALA A 157 -6.59 16.08 -1.76
C ALA A 157 -6.40 15.83 -0.25
N ARG A 158 -5.55 16.60 0.42
CA ARG A 158 -5.42 16.57 1.89
C ARG A 158 -6.65 17.19 2.56
N LEU A 159 -7.17 18.26 1.97
CA LEU A 159 -8.32 19.03 2.50
C LEU A 159 -9.66 18.38 2.17
N ALA A 160 -9.76 17.56 1.12
CA ALA A 160 -10.98 16.84 0.78
C ALA A 160 -11.25 15.72 1.80
N SER A 161 -12.53 15.53 2.17
CA SER A 161 -12.94 14.42 3.03
C SER A 161 -12.71 13.07 2.37
N ALA A 162 -12.21 12.10 3.14
CA ALA A 162 -12.07 10.73 2.67
C ALA A 162 -13.44 10.02 2.67
N PRO A 163 -13.71 9.12 1.72
CA PRO A 163 -14.83 8.22 1.86
C PRO A 163 -14.72 7.40 3.15
N ARG A 164 -15.84 7.19 3.84
CA ARG A 164 -15.86 6.32 5.02
C ARG A 164 -15.67 4.87 4.56
N VAL A 165 -14.53 4.30 4.89
CA VAL A 165 -14.27 2.87 4.68
C VAL A 165 -14.70 2.14 5.95
N PRO A 166 -15.67 1.21 5.90
CA PRO A 166 -16.01 0.40 7.06
C PRO A 166 -14.77 -0.35 7.55
N HIS A 167 -14.43 -0.16 8.80
CA HIS A 167 -13.33 -0.93 9.39
C HIS A 167 -13.86 -2.32 9.76
N GLN A 168 -13.50 -3.31 8.94
CA GLN A 168 -13.77 -4.70 9.28
C GLN A 168 -12.69 -5.16 10.26
N GLN A 169 -13.11 -5.54 11.46
CA GLN A 169 -12.20 -6.21 12.38
C GLN A 169 -11.79 -7.56 11.78
N PRO A 170 -10.50 -7.93 11.86
CA PRO A 170 -10.07 -9.24 11.39
C PRO A 170 -10.81 -10.32 12.18
N ARG A 171 -11.34 -11.29 11.46
CA ARG A 171 -11.95 -12.46 12.07
C ARG A 171 -10.85 -13.32 12.68
N ILE A 172 -10.91 -13.50 14.00
CA ILE A 172 -10.01 -14.37 14.72
C ILE A 172 -10.70 -15.73 14.82
N LEU A 173 -10.02 -16.77 14.38
CA LEU A 173 -10.53 -18.13 14.42
C LEU A 173 -10.19 -18.78 15.77
N SER A 174 -11.14 -19.54 16.34
CA SER A 174 -10.83 -20.51 17.39
C SER A 174 -10.00 -21.67 16.81
N PRO A 175 -9.33 -22.50 17.64
CA PRO A 175 -8.66 -23.71 17.18
C PRO A 175 -9.56 -24.59 16.31
N ASP A 176 -10.78 -24.88 16.76
CA ASP A 176 -11.74 -25.70 16.03
C ASP A 176 -12.16 -25.09 14.70
N GLN A 177 -12.32 -23.76 14.65
CA GLN A 177 -12.64 -23.05 13.41
C GLN A 177 -11.46 -23.08 12.45
N ALA A 178 -10.22 -22.96 12.94
CA ALA A 178 -9.03 -23.08 12.11
C ALA A 178 -8.91 -24.48 11.52
N GLN A 179 -9.16 -25.52 12.33
CA GLN A 179 -9.17 -26.92 11.88
C GLN A 179 -10.27 -27.16 10.85
N ALA A 180 -11.49 -26.69 11.10
CA ALA A 180 -12.61 -26.82 10.16
C ALA A 180 -12.31 -26.17 8.80
N VAL A 181 -11.59 -25.03 8.79
CA VAL A 181 -11.12 -24.38 7.55
C VAL A 181 -10.11 -25.26 6.82
N LEU A 182 -9.16 -25.89 7.52
CA LEU A 182 -8.18 -26.78 6.90
C LEU A 182 -8.84 -28.05 6.34
N ASP A 183 -9.79 -28.63 7.06
CA ASP A 183 -10.52 -29.85 6.65
C ASP A 183 -11.43 -29.60 5.45
N ALA A 184 -11.94 -28.38 5.31
CA ALA A 184 -12.76 -27.98 4.18
C ALA A 184 -11.99 -27.87 2.85
N LEU A 185 -10.66 -27.91 2.86
CA LEU A 185 -9.84 -27.81 1.65
C LEU A 185 -9.67 -29.19 0.98
N PRO A 186 -10.30 -29.42 -0.19
CA PRO A 186 -10.26 -30.74 -0.85
C PRO A 186 -8.89 -31.02 -1.50
N ASP A 187 -8.22 -29.99 -2.02
CA ASP A 187 -6.89 -30.11 -2.61
C ASP A 187 -5.83 -30.26 -1.52
N ALA A 188 -5.13 -31.41 -1.49
CA ALA A 188 -4.12 -31.69 -0.49
C ALA A 188 -2.95 -30.71 -0.50
N GLY A 189 -2.53 -30.23 -1.68
CA GLY A 189 -1.47 -29.23 -1.79
C GLY A 189 -1.91 -27.84 -1.27
N LEU A 190 -3.17 -27.47 -1.50
CA LEU A 190 -3.76 -26.25 -0.92
C LEU A 190 -3.88 -26.38 0.60
N ARG A 191 -4.27 -27.55 1.10
CA ARG A 191 -4.38 -27.84 2.54
C ARG A 191 -3.01 -27.71 3.22
N ARG A 192 -1.95 -28.37 2.70
CA ARG A 192 -0.59 -28.24 3.24
C ARG A 192 -0.09 -26.79 3.24
N LEU A 193 -0.36 -26.04 2.18
CA LEU A 193 -0.03 -24.61 2.11
C LEU A 193 -0.78 -23.79 3.16
N ALA A 194 -2.08 -24.08 3.39
CA ALA A 194 -2.91 -23.42 4.41
C ALA A 194 -2.48 -23.79 5.83
N THR A 195 -2.14 -25.07 6.08
CA THR A 195 -1.56 -25.51 7.36
C THR A 195 -0.31 -24.70 7.67
N LEU A 196 0.63 -24.61 6.73
CA LEU A 196 1.83 -23.82 6.94
C LEU A 196 1.51 -22.33 7.18
N ALA A 197 0.50 -21.76 6.50
CA ALA A 197 0.07 -20.39 6.72
C ALA A 197 -0.48 -20.15 8.14
N VAL A 198 -1.28 -21.09 8.67
CA VAL A 198 -1.84 -21.01 10.04
C VAL A 198 -0.79 -21.24 11.11
N HIS A 199 0.21 -22.09 10.85
CA HIS A 199 1.26 -22.41 11.83
C HIS A 199 2.47 -21.49 11.82
N THR A 200 2.62 -20.63 10.78
CA THR A 200 3.79 -19.72 10.66
C THR A 200 3.42 -18.25 10.53
N GLY A 201 2.16 -17.96 10.21
CA GLY A 201 1.72 -16.59 9.97
C GLY A 201 2.39 -15.88 8.79
N LEU A 202 3.01 -16.59 7.86
CA LEU A 202 3.65 -16.01 6.69
C LEU A 202 2.64 -15.27 5.79
N ARG A 203 3.09 -14.18 5.17
CA ARG A 203 2.30 -13.58 4.10
C ARG A 203 2.26 -14.52 2.90
N GLN A 204 1.17 -14.50 2.12
CA GLN A 204 1.04 -15.37 0.95
C GLN A 204 2.26 -15.33 0.01
N GLY A 205 2.78 -14.13 -0.25
CA GLY A 205 3.95 -13.97 -1.11
C GLY A 205 5.24 -14.51 -0.49
N GLU A 206 5.39 -14.48 0.84
CA GLU A 206 6.51 -15.07 1.57
C GLU A 206 6.42 -16.60 1.51
N LEU A 207 5.23 -17.15 1.73
CA LEU A 207 4.96 -18.57 1.69
C LEU A 207 5.23 -19.17 0.30
N LEU A 208 4.80 -18.47 -0.76
CA LEU A 208 5.03 -18.91 -2.14
C LEU A 208 6.48 -18.71 -2.63
N ALA A 209 7.26 -17.91 -1.92
CA ALA A 209 8.69 -17.70 -2.17
C ALA A 209 9.58 -18.68 -1.43
N LEU A 210 9.00 -19.50 -0.52
CA LEU A 210 9.74 -20.42 0.32
C LEU A 210 10.51 -21.44 -0.54
N ARG A 211 11.78 -21.59 -0.26
CA ARG A 211 12.65 -22.58 -0.89
C ARG A 211 13.06 -23.63 0.13
N TRP A 212 13.37 -24.82 -0.32
CA TRP A 212 13.82 -25.90 0.57
C TRP A 212 15.05 -25.53 1.40
N GLN A 213 15.95 -24.71 0.86
CA GLN A 213 17.11 -24.21 1.59
C GLN A 213 16.78 -23.23 2.72
N ASP A 214 15.57 -22.67 2.72
CA ASP A 214 15.12 -21.72 3.75
C ASP A 214 14.49 -22.45 4.95
N VAL A 215 14.45 -23.80 4.93
CA VAL A 215 13.93 -24.66 5.99
C VAL A 215 15.07 -25.53 6.52
N ALA A 216 15.49 -25.29 7.75
CA ALA A 216 16.55 -26.04 8.43
C ALA A 216 16.30 -26.09 9.95
N ASP A 217 16.72 -27.14 10.59
CA ASP A 217 16.77 -27.28 12.06
C ASP A 217 15.45 -26.99 12.79
N GLY A 218 14.31 -27.33 12.15
CA GLY A 218 12.98 -27.04 12.69
C GLY A 218 12.54 -25.57 12.60
N GLU A 219 13.24 -24.79 11.81
CA GLU A 219 12.99 -23.36 11.62
C GLU A 219 12.82 -22.99 10.15
N LEU A 220 12.14 -21.87 9.90
CA LEU A 220 11.90 -21.33 8.58
C LEU A 220 12.42 -19.89 8.50
N HIS A 221 13.30 -19.63 7.52
CA HIS A 221 13.93 -18.34 7.32
C HIS A 221 13.20 -17.52 6.25
N VAL A 222 12.54 -16.43 6.65
CA VAL A 222 11.80 -15.55 5.75
C VAL A 222 12.72 -14.44 5.23
N THR A 223 13.13 -14.54 3.98
CA THR A 223 14.05 -13.57 3.35
C THR A 223 13.47 -12.89 2.12
N GLN A 224 12.51 -13.56 1.46
CA GLN A 224 11.99 -13.16 0.16
C GLN A 224 10.47 -13.30 0.07
N ALA A 225 9.90 -12.67 -0.95
CA ALA A 225 8.49 -12.83 -1.31
C ALA A 225 8.37 -13.00 -2.83
N LEU A 226 7.47 -13.87 -3.26
CA LEU A 226 7.15 -14.08 -4.68
C LEU A 226 6.24 -12.95 -5.16
N GLN A 227 6.62 -12.33 -6.27
CA GLN A 227 5.78 -11.35 -6.97
C GLN A 227 5.58 -11.76 -8.42
N ARG A 228 4.39 -11.43 -8.96
CA ARG A 228 4.07 -11.56 -10.38
C ARG A 228 3.87 -10.18 -10.97
N LEU A 229 4.72 -9.79 -11.92
CA LEU A 229 4.68 -8.51 -12.62
C LEU A 229 4.78 -8.76 -14.14
N GLY A 230 3.84 -8.22 -14.90
CA GLY A 230 3.81 -8.39 -16.35
C GLY A 230 3.79 -9.87 -16.80
N GLY A 231 3.10 -10.74 -16.02
CA GLY A 231 3.03 -12.17 -16.31
C GLY A 231 4.23 -13.00 -15.80
N ARG A 232 5.34 -12.37 -15.40
CA ARG A 232 6.56 -13.05 -14.94
C ARG A 232 6.61 -13.12 -13.42
N TYR A 233 7.09 -14.24 -12.89
CA TYR A 233 7.38 -14.41 -11.46
C TYR A 233 8.81 -13.99 -11.16
N SER A 234 9.00 -13.36 -10.00
CA SER A 234 10.32 -13.00 -9.48
C SER A 234 10.31 -13.04 -7.96
N LEU A 235 11.44 -13.43 -7.36
CA LEU A 235 11.69 -13.27 -5.95
C LEU A 235 12.13 -11.84 -5.70
N VAL A 236 11.54 -11.22 -4.70
CA VAL A 236 11.91 -9.89 -4.23
C VAL A 236 12.24 -9.96 -2.75
N GLU A 237 13.27 -9.24 -2.34
CA GLU A 237 13.58 -9.14 -0.92
C GLU A 237 12.41 -8.54 -0.12
N VAL A 238 12.22 -9.02 1.10
CA VAL A 238 11.23 -8.44 2.01
C VAL A 238 11.52 -6.94 2.27
N LYS A 239 10.47 -6.16 2.59
CA LYS A 239 10.52 -4.70 2.54
C LYS A 239 11.45 -4.04 3.58
N SER A 240 11.71 -4.70 4.70
CA SER A 240 12.47 -4.15 5.83
C SER A 240 13.32 -5.23 6.47
N LEU A 241 14.35 -4.83 7.21
CA LEU A 241 15.15 -5.74 8.02
C LEU A 241 14.31 -6.52 9.03
N THR A 242 13.30 -5.87 9.61
CA THR A 242 12.34 -6.51 10.54
C THR A 242 11.44 -7.54 9.87
N SER A 243 11.30 -7.50 8.55
CA SER A 243 10.56 -8.53 7.81
C SER A 243 11.41 -9.78 7.53
N ARG A 244 12.74 -9.69 7.62
CA ARG A 244 13.62 -10.86 7.66
C ARG A 244 13.52 -11.43 9.07
N ARG A 245 13.10 -12.66 9.17
CA ARG A 245 12.85 -13.32 10.45
C ARG A 245 12.97 -14.81 10.33
N THR A 246 13.22 -15.45 11.45
CA THR A 246 13.13 -16.89 11.62
C THR A 246 11.84 -17.23 12.36
N VAL A 247 11.14 -18.26 11.91
CA VAL A 247 9.89 -18.75 12.49
C VAL A 247 10.08 -20.21 12.85
N PRO A 248 10.02 -20.58 14.15
CA PRO A 248 10.03 -21.97 14.56
C PRO A 248 8.82 -22.72 13.99
N LEU A 249 9.04 -23.98 13.62
CA LEU A 249 8.01 -24.83 13.04
C LEU A 249 7.39 -25.74 14.10
N THR A 250 6.06 -25.83 14.07
CA THR A 250 5.33 -26.85 14.83
C THR A 250 5.46 -28.21 14.14
N ALA A 251 5.15 -29.30 14.83
CA ALA A 251 5.14 -30.65 14.25
C ALA A 251 4.28 -30.71 12.98
N ASP A 252 3.04 -30.17 13.02
CA ASP A 252 2.12 -30.15 11.87
C ASP A 252 2.70 -29.37 10.67
N ALA A 253 3.44 -28.31 10.92
CA ALA A 253 4.11 -27.55 9.86
C ALA A 253 5.28 -28.33 9.23
N VAL A 254 6.03 -29.06 10.05
CA VAL A 254 7.11 -29.96 9.58
C VAL A 254 6.53 -31.11 8.75
N ASP A 255 5.45 -31.72 9.22
CA ASP A 255 4.75 -32.79 8.52
C ASP A 255 4.19 -32.33 7.17
N ALA A 256 3.56 -31.15 7.14
CA ALA A 256 3.05 -30.55 5.92
C ALA A 256 4.18 -30.28 4.89
N LEU A 257 5.33 -29.81 5.34
CA LEU A 257 6.51 -29.59 4.46
C LEU A 257 7.10 -30.91 3.99
N THR A 258 7.19 -31.92 4.84
CA THR A 258 7.70 -33.26 4.50
C THR A 258 6.85 -33.90 3.42
N GLN A 259 5.52 -33.87 3.59
CA GLN A 259 4.57 -34.37 2.60
C GLN A 259 4.65 -33.58 1.29
N GLU A 260 4.78 -32.24 1.36
CA GLU A 260 4.90 -31.42 0.15
C GLU A 260 6.16 -31.74 -0.63
N ARG A 261 7.29 -31.97 0.07
CA ARG A 261 8.55 -32.38 -0.56
C ARG A 261 8.42 -33.72 -1.30
N GLN A 262 7.78 -34.68 -0.66
CA GLN A 262 7.53 -36.00 -1.28
C GLN A 262 6.65 -35.85 -2.53
N CYS A 263 5.50 -35.17 -2.42
CA CYS A 263 4.60 -34.95 -3.56
C CYS A 263 5.27 -34.17 -4.69
N GLN A 264 6.14 -33.21 -4.38
CA GLN A 264 6.88 -32.45 -5.39
C GLN A 264 7.91 -33.35 -6.13
N LEU A 265 8.60 -34.24 -5.41
CA LEU A 265 9.51 -35.19 -6.02
C LEU A 265 8.78 -36.18 -6.96
N GLU A 266 7.63 -36.71 -6.53
CA GLU A 266 6.76 -37.55 -7.36
C GLU A 266 6.27 -36.79 -8.61
N ALA A 267 5.80 -35.55 -8.44
CA ALA A 267 5.38 -34.72 -9.57
C ALA A 267 6.51 -34.43 -10.54
N ARG A 268 7.74 -34.22 -10.04
CA ARG A 268 8.93 -34.01 -10.87
C ARG A 268 9.26 -35.23 -11.70
N LEU A 269 9.21 -36.43 -11.10
CA LEU A 269 9.41 -37.69 -11.81
C LEU A 269 8.33 -37.89 -12.87
N ALA A 270 7.06 -37.65 -12.54
CA ALA A 270 5.94 -37.80 -13.47
C ALA A 270 6.00 -36.80 -14.65
N ALA A 271 6.45 -35.57 -14.38
CA ALA A 271 6.60 -34.55 -15.41
C ALA A 271 7.77 -34.80 -16.36
N GLY A 272 8.86 -35.44 -15.89
CA GLY A 272 10.04 -35.72 -16.69
C GLY A 272 10.56 -34.47 -17.38
N GLY A 273 10.73 -34.50 -18.68
CA GLY A 273 11.20 -33.37 -19.49
C GLY A 273 10.25 -32.16 -19.55
N ARG A 274 9.04 -32.26 -19.03
CA ARG A 274 8.10 -31.15 -18.91
C ARG A 274 8.31 -30.32 -17.63
N TRP A 275 9.14 -30.80 -16.70
CA TRP A 275 9.44 -30.04 -15.47
C TRP A 275 10.17 -28.74 -15.81
N ARG A 276 9.62 -27.60 -15.36
CA ARG A 276 10.16 -26.25 -15.62
C ARG A 276 10.35 -25.51 -14.32
N GLU A 277 11.57 -25.42 -13.87
CA GLU A 277 11.94 -24.75 -12.64
C GLU A 277 12.35 -23.31 -12.93
N GLN A 278 11.35 -22.41 -13.09
CA GLN A 278 11.61 -20.98 -13.32
C GLN A 278 12.37 -20.32 -12.18
N ILE A 279 12.12 -20.76 -10.95
CA ILE A 279 12.77 -20.30 -9.72
C ILE A 279 13.26 -21.56 -9.00
N PRO A 280 14.58 -21.76 -8.90
CA PRO A 280 15.14 -22.97 -8.32
C PRO A 280 14.78 -23.16 -6.86
N GLY A 281 14.44 -24.39 -6.49
CA GLY A 281 14.26 -24.84 -5.12
C GLY A 281 12.99 -24.38 -4.43
N LEU A 282 11.99 -23.82 -5.13
CA LEU A 282 10.70 -23.47 -4.50
C LEU A 282 10.05 -24.70 -3.88
N ALA A 283 9.54 -24.55 -2.65
CA ALA A 283 8.83 -25.61 -1.95
C ALA A 283 7.43 -25.86 -2.56
N PHE A 284 6.72 -24.80 -2.93
CA PHE A 284 5.36 -24.92 -3.47
C PHE A 284 5.32 -24.57 -4.96
N THR A 285 5.19 -25.60 -5.80
CA THR A 285 5.14 -25.46 -7.26
C THR A 285 3.85 -26.03 -7.83
N THR A 286 3.63 -25.83 -9.12
CA THR A 286 2.64 -26.58 -9.91
C THR A 286 3.18 -28.01 -10.19
N ALA A 287 2.33 -28.87 -10.72
CA ALA A 287 2.72 -30.22 -11.15
C ALA A 287 3.83 -30.24 -12.23
N THR A 288 4.12 -29.11 -12.85
CA THR A 288 5.18 -28.93 -13.86
C THR A 288 6.36 -28.10 -13.36
N GLY A 289 6.45 -27.80 -12.06
CA GLY A 289 7.58 -27.09 -11.44
C GLY A 289 7.53 -25.56 -11.50
N GLU A 290 6.47 -25.00 -12.05
CA GLU A 290 6.30 -23.55 -12.14
C GLU A 290 5.82 -22.94 -10.80
N PRO A 291 6.10 -21.67 -10.51
CA PRO A 291 5.58 -21.00 -9.30
C PRO A 291 4.05 -20.98 -9.26
N ARG A 292 3.46 -21.28 -8.12
CA ARG A 292 2.00 -21.21 -7.93
C ARG A 292 1.49 -19.77 -7.97
N SER A 293 0.32 -19.57 -8.56
CA SER A 293 -0.32 -18.24 -8.64
C SER A 293 -1.04 -17.90 -7.33
N GLY A 294 -0.63 -16.81 -6.66
CA GLY A 294 -1.30 -16.34 -5.44
C GLY A 294 -2.78 -15.98 -5.66
N SER A 295 -3.16 -15.46 -6.83
CA SER A 295 -4.57 -15.21 -7.14
C SER A 295 -5.37 -16.52 -7.31
N ALA A 296 -4.80 -17.53 -7.99
CA ALA A 296 -5.46 -18.82 -8.12
C ALA A 296 -5.68 -19.49 -6.75
N ILE A 297 -4.66 -19.47 -5.87
CA ILE A 297 -4.78 -19.96 -4.49
C ILE A 297 -5.88 -19.23 -3.73
N THR A 298 -5.96 -17.90 -3.87
CA THR A 298 -7.00 -17.11 -3.18
C THR A 298 -8.40 -17.49 -3.67
N HIS A 299 -8.59 -17.72 -4.97
CA HIS A 299 -9.88 -18.16 -5.53
C HIS A 299 -10.20 -19.59 -5.07
N GLN A 300 -9.27 -20.55 -5.24
CA GLN A 300 -9.46 -21.94 -4.79
C GLN A 300 -9.82 -22.04 -3.31
N PHE A 301 -9.17 -21.24 -2.46
CA PHE A 301 -9.48 -21.16 -1.04
C PHE A 301 -10.89 -20.63 -0.78
N ALA A 302 -11.29 -19.56 -1.45
CA ALA A 302 -12.64 -18.99 -1.30
C ALA A 302 -13.72 -19.94 -1.80
N ASP A 303 -13.49 -20.61 -2.93
CA ASP A 303 -14.41 -21.57 -3.54
C ASP A 303 -14.60 -22.80 -2.61
N ALA A 304 -13.51 -23.32 -2.04
CA ALA A 304 -13.55 -24.45 -1.12
C ALA A 304 -14.35 -24.14 0.16
N LEU A 305 -14.14 -22.94 0.76
CA LEU A 305 -14.91 -22.51 1.92
C LEU A 305 -16.40 -22.35 1.60
N SER A 306 -16.69 -21.78 0.43
CA SER A 306 -18.07 -21.61 -0.04
C SER A 306 -18.76 -22.98 -0.23
N ALA A 307 -18.07 -23.94 -0.84
CA ALA A 307 -18.57 -25.30 -1.05
C ALA A 307 -18.83 -26.04 0.28
N ALA A 308 -18.02 -25.77 1.30
CA ALA A 308 -18.20 -26.33 2.64
C ALA A 308 -19.23 -25.58 3.52
N GLY A 309 -19.89 -24.54 2.98
CA GLY A 309 -20.82 -23.69 3.74
C GLY A 309 -20.17 -22.86 4.84
N LEU A 310 -18.85 -22.70 4.80
CA LEU A 310 -18.12 -21.88 5.76
C LEU A 310 -18.21 -20.39 5.38
N PRO A 311 -18.12 -19.49 6.38
CA PRO A 311 -18.17 -18.06 6.11
C PRO A 311 -17.03 -17.61 5.22
N ALA A 312 -17.33 -16.69 4.30
CA ALA A 312 -16.36 -16.11 3.35
C ALA A 312 -15.15 -15.52 4.09
N MET A 313 -13.97 -15.95 3.67
CA MET A 313 -12.70 -15.48 4.22
C MET A 313 -11.67 -15.28 3.10
N HIS A 314 -10.77 -14.32 3.29
CA HIS A 314 -9.61 -14.14 2.44
C HIS A 314 -8.42 -14.97 2.95
N TRP A 315 -7.54 -15.40 2.07
CA TRP A 315 -6.30 -16.11 2.44
C TRP A 315 -5.54 -15.45 3.61
N HIS A 316 -5.50 -14.12 3.64
CA HIS A 316 -4.80 -13.38 4.69
C HIS A 316 -5.37 -13.60 6.10
N HIS A 317 -6.61 -14.07 6.24
CA HIS A 317 -7.18 -14.41 7.54
C HIS A 317 -6.49 -15.60 8.21
N LEU A 318 -5.81 -16.49 7.47
CA LEU A 318 -4.98 -17.56 8.06
C LEU A 318 -3.82 -16.98 8.89
N ARG A 319 -3.22 -15.90 8.42
CA ARG A 319 -2.22 -15.18 9.20
C ARG A 319 -2.81 -14.47 10.42
N HIS A 320 -4.04 -13.97 10.32
CA HIS A 320 -4.76 -13.43 11.48
C HIS A 320 -5.11 -14.56 12.48
N ALA A 321 -5.46 -15.76 11.99
CA ALA A 321 -5.66 -16.93 12.83
C ALA A 321 -4.39 -17.28 13.62
N PHE A 322 -3.24 -17.40 12.97
CA PHE A 322 -1.94 -17.62 13.64
C PHE A 322 -1.72 -16.64 14.80
N ALA A 323 -1.87 -15.34 14.52
CA ALA A 323 -1.63 -14.32 15.53
C ALA A 323 -2.66 -14.40 16.69
N GLY A 324 -3.93 -14.61 16.36
CA GLY A 324 -5.00 -14.76 17.37
C GLY A 324 -4.80 -15.99 18.24
N LEU A 325 -4.42 -17.12 17.65
CA LEU A 325 -4.15 -18.38 18.36
C LEU A 325 -2.93 -18.26 19.29
N LEU A 326 -1.85 -17.62 18.82
CA LEU A 326 -0.69 -17.35 19.68
C LEU A 326 -1.03 -16.42 20.85
N LEU A 327 -1.79 -15.36 20.60
CA LEU A 327 -2.24 -14.49 21.69
C LEU A 327 -3.13 -15.25 22.67
N ALA A 328 -4.07 -16.07 22.17
CA ALA A 328 -4.94 -16.90 23.00
C ALA A 328 -4.16 -17.93 23.81
N SER A 329 -3.02 -18.43 23.32
CA SER A 329 -2.12 -19.31 24.09
C SER A 329 -1.30 -18.57 25.17
N GLY A 330 -1.41 -17.23 25.23
CA GLY A 330 -0.71 -16.39 26.20
C GLY A 330 0.63 -15.84 25.73
N ALA A 331 0.95 -15.92 24.42
CA ALA A 331 2.15 -15.33 23.88
C ALA A 331 2.12 -13.79 23.99
N GLU A 332 3.26 -13.21 24.30
CA GLU A 332 3.40 -11.74 24.36
C GLU A 332 3.18 -11.09 23.00
N LEU A 333 2.52 -9.93 23.00
CA LEU A 333 2.22 -9.16 21.79
C LEU A 333 3.50 -8.81 21.00
N ALA A 334 4.60 -8.54 21.67
CA ALA A 334 5.90 -8.25 21.05
C ALA A 334 6.43 -9.47 20.28
N THR A 335 6.34 -10.67 20.89
CA THR A 335 6.73 -11.94 20.25
C THR A 335 5.88 -12.22 19.02
N VAL A 336 4.55 -12.07 19.11
CA VAL A 336 3.64 -12.25 17.98
C VAL A 336 3.95 -11.23 16.87
N SER A 337 4.21 -9.97 17.21
CA SER A 337 4.57 -8.93 16.25
C SER A 337 5.89 -9.26 15.54
N HIS A 338 6.87 -9.79 16.27
CA HIS A 338 8.15 -10.23 15.70
C HIS A 338 7.97 -11.40 14.73
N LEU A 339 7.27 -12.46 15.14
CA LEU A 339 6.97 -13.62 14.29
C LEU A 339 6.18 -13.25 13.03
N LEU A 340 5.30 -12.26 13.12
CA LEU A 340 4.60 -11.71 11.97
C LEU A 340 5.51 -10.83 11.08
N GLY A 341 6.63 -10.31 11.58
CA GLY A 341 7.47 -9.35 10.87
C GLY A 341 6.75 -8.02 10.65
N HIS A 342 6.09 -7.50 11.70
CA HIS A 342 5.54 -6.15 11.71
C HIS A 342 6.63 -5.18 12.14
N THR A 343 6.76 -4.05 11.42
CA THR A 343 7.70 -2.98 11.75
C THR A 343 7.25 -2.16 12.97
N ASP A 344 5.97 -2.22 13.30
CA ASP A 344 5.34 -1.46 14.38
C ASP A 344 4.41 -2.38 15.18
N VAL A 345 4.74 -2.59 16.44
CA VAL A 345 3.93 -3.39 17.40
C VAL A 345 2.53 -2.81 17.56
N SER A 346 2.37 -1.49 17.39
CA SER A 346 1.07 -0.82 17.48
C SER A 346 0.08 -1.31 16.40
N LEU A 347 0.58 -1.78 15.27
CA LEU A 347 -0.24 -2.39 14.23
C LEU A 347 -0.85 -3.70 14.75
N THR A 348 -0.04 -4.55 15.38
CA THR A 348 -0.52 -5.80 16.00
C THR A 348 -1.52 -5.52 17.11
N ALA A 349 -1.20 -4.56 18.00
CA ALA A 349 -2.09 -4.16 19.09
C ALA A 349 -3.47 -3.71 18.59
N ARG A 350 -3.51 -2.82 17.58
CA ARG A 350 -4.77 -2.33 16.99
C ARG A 350 -5.56 -3.42 16.28
N THR A 351 -4.86 -4.31 15.59
CA THR A 351 -5.48 -5.39 14.81
C THR A 351 -6.14 -6.43 15.73
N TYR A 352 -5.50 -6.74 16.86
CA TYR A 352 -5.94 -7.79 17.78
C TYR A 352 -6.49 -7.26 19.12
N ALA A 353 -6.83 -5.97 19.20
CA ALA A 353 -7.43 -5.35 20.38
C ALA A 353 -8.71 -6.08 20.88
N GLY A 354 -9.44 -6.70 19.95
CA GLY A 354 -10.65 -7.49 20.28
C GLY A 354 -10.39 -8.81 21.02
N VAL A 355 -9.16 -9.35 20.99
CA VAL A 355 -8.75 -10.55 21.77
C VAL A 355 -8.38 -10.18 23.21
N ALA A 356 -8.07 -8.92 23.45
CA ALA A 356 -7.56 -8.43 24.73
C ALA A 356 -8.49 -8.60 25.96
N PRO A 357 -9.84 -8.70 25.88
CA PRO A 357 -10.68 -8.91 27.05
C PRO A 357 -10.47 -10.27 27.73
N SER A 358 -10.43 -11.37 26.96
CA SER A 358 -10.18 -12.71 27.51
C SER A 358 -8.76 -12.83 28.08
N LEU A 359 -7.76 -12.30 27.34
CA LEU A 359 -6.38 -12.27 27.80
C LEU A 359 -6.16 -11.48 29.10
N ARG A 360 -6.92 -10.40 29.32
CA ARG A 360 -6.86 -9.63 30.59
C ARG A 360 -7.37 -10.45 31.75
N GLN A 361 -8.50 -11.14 31.57
CA GLN A 361 -9.07 -11.99 32.60
C GLN A 361 -8.14 -13.14 32.97
N ASP A 362 -7.56 -13.80 31.96
CA ASP A 362 -6.59 -14.90 32.14
C ASP A 362 -5.29 -14.39 32.81
N ALA A 363 -4.78 -13.21 32.46
CA ALA A 363 -3.61 -12.63 33.08
C ALA A 363 -3.84 -12.32 34.59
N VAL A 364 -5.02 -11.78 34.93
CA VAL A 364 -5.40 -11.53 36.33
C VAL A 364 -5.60 -12.85 37.08
N SER A 365 -6.20 -13.85 36.46
CA SER A 365 -6.37 -15.20 37.05
C SER A 365 -5.02 -15.89 37.31
N ARG A 366 -4.07 -15.79 36.35
CA ARG A 366 -2.70 -16.30 36.55
C ARG A 366 -1.97 -15.60 37.68
N LEU A 367 -2.12 -14.24 37.79
CA LEU A 367 -1.58 -13.51 38.93
C LEU A 367 -2.15 -14.02 40.26
N GLY A 368 -3.48 -14.25 40.33
CA GLY A 368 -4.14 -14.84 41.49
C GLY A 368 -3.56 -16.19 41.85
N ALA A 369 -3.37 -17.08 40.87
CA ALA A 369 -2.76 -18.39 41.07
C ALA A 369 -1.31 -18.33 41.57
N LEU A 370 -0.49 -17.38 41.03
CA LEU A 370 0.88 -17.17 41.48
C LEU A 370 1.00 -16.63 42.92
N LEU A 371 -0.01 -15.91 43.39
CA LEU A 371 -0.05 -15.31 44.71
C LEU A 371 -0.68 -16.25 45.77
N GLN A 372 -1.35 -17.32 45.37
CA GLN A 372 -1.82 -18.35 46.28
C GLN A 372 -0.61 -19.16 46.77
N ARG A 373 -0.21 -18.94 48.04
CA ARG A 373 0.80 -19.76 48.69
C ARG A 373 0.25 -21.20 48.76
N PRO A 374 1.05 -22.25 48.44
CA PRO A 374 0.67 -23.61 48.82
C PRO A 374 0.57 -23.67 50.32
N VAL A 375 -0.57 -24.11 50.82
CA VAL A 375 -0.83 -24.40 52.24
C VAL A 375 -0.08 -25.66 52.61
#